data_c87f9321e4e3c5ec9df09519c4ab8aa8
#
_entry.id   c87f9321e4e3c5ec9df09519c4ab8aa8
#
_cell.length_a   1.000
_cell.length_b   1.000
_cell.length_c   1.000
_cell.angle_alpha   90.00
_cell.angle_beta   90.00
_cell.angle_gamma   90.00
#
_symmetry.space_group_name_H-M   'P 1'
#
loop_
_entity.id
_entity.type
_entity.pdbx_description
1 polymer ?
#
loop_
_entity_poly.entity_id
_entity_poly.type
_entity_poly.pdbx_seq_one_letter_code
_entity_poly.pdbx_strand_id
1 'polypeptide(L)'
;PDRVKTMQRNWIGRSEGAEFDLAVQSPDGGPSDLCVRVFTTRPDTSFGMTYAVLAPEHPLVDRLTSEEHRADVDELRGRASTETEIERTRGSEPGEEVTRRGAFTGSYVINPFNREPVPVYVADYVLMGYGTGAIMAVPAEDERDHAFARAYGLGIVRTVQPPAGFDGGAYAGDGVKINSGFLDGLDVVTAKARAIEWLEKEGIGIRKVNFRLRDWLISRQRFWGCPIPVVYCPDHGTVAVPEDQLPVLAPDDVEFLPSGQSPLALHRGFVDTTCPKCGGPARRETDTMDTFVDSSWYFLRFCNPWFDERPIDFKAAARWMPVDEYIGGIEHAILHLLYARFYQRALIDVGLLPEMGREPFEHYFAQGMIRMDGTKMSKSRGNLIAPSAYYERVGADALRLFHLSVGPPGADFDWTDQTDEVIDGCRRFLDKLWRSLLDDDVAERTGALHDQDLALRRAVHRTIEVVSRELERWSFNTAVAHCRELHNELLRYARVEGGPHALVFAEAADVLLLLLAPMTPHVTAEIWEHRHPDDGDLHAQPWPIHDPELVREDTVIMVVQVDGKLRDRFEVSPQVTADEAEALALASPRVLELLGGAAPRRVVVRPPTLVNVVS
;
A
#
# COMPACT_ATOMS: atom_id res chain seq x y z
N PRO A 1 -4.08 5.27 -3.77
CA PRO A 1 -5.23 4.48 -3.28
C PRO A 1 -5.52 4.72 -1.79
N ASP A 2 -6.79 4.73 -1.39
CA ASP A 2 -7.18 5.01 0.01
C ASP A 2 -6.64 3.97 1.00
N ARG A 3 -6.53 2.71 0.55
CA ARG A 3 -5.90 1.64 1.34
C ARG A 3 -4.47 2.00 1.74
N VAL A 4 -3.65 2.52 0.81
CA VAL A 4 -2.26 2.96 1.09
C VAL A 4 -2.25 4.10 2.10
N LYS A 5 -3.11 5.12 1.91
CA LYS A 5 -3.22 6.25 2.85
C LYS A 5 -3.62 5.78 4.26
N THR A 6 -4.56 4.85 4.35
CA THR A 6 -4.99 4.27 5.63
C THR A 6 -3.84 3.50 6.30
N MET A 7 -3.10 2.67 5.54
CA MET A 7 -1.94 1.95 6.07
C MET A 7 -0.87 2.92 6.60
N GLN A 8 -0.56 4.00 5.86
CA GLN A 8 0.41 5.00 6.29
C GLN A 8 -0.06 5.75 7.55
N ARG A 9 -1.32 6.20 7.59
CA ARG A 9 -1.89 6.86 8.79
C ARG A 9 -1.81 5.96 10.02
N ASN A 10 -2.19 4.70 9.87
CA ASN A 10 -2.13 3.73 10.96
C ASN A 10 -0.70 3.44 11.40
N TRP A 11 0.26 3.39 10.47
CA TRP A 11 1.67 3.17 10.77
C TRP A 11 2.32 4.36 11.48
N ILE A 12 2.07 5.58 11.00
CA ILE A 12 2.51 6.81 11.64
C ILE A 12 1.89 6.91 13.04
N GLY A 13 0.64 6.51 13.18
CA GLY A 13 -0.04 6.37 14.46
C GLY A 13 -0.07 7.67 15.26
N ARG A 14 -0.44 8.79 14.58
CA ARG A 14 -0.64 10.08 15.26
C ARG A 14 -1.72 9.93 16.33
N SER A 15 -1.36 10.24 17.55
CA SER A 15 -2.27 10.26 18.70
C SER A 15 -2.23 11.62 19.37
N GLU A 16 -3.39 12.15 19.72
CA GLU A 16 -3.56 13.40 20.43
C GLU A 16 -4.16 13.15 21.81
N GLY A 17 -3.60 13.78 22.82
CA GLY A 17 -4.02 13.57 24.20
C GLY A 17 -3.43 14.61 25.15
N ALA A 18 -3.20 14.21 26.38
CA ALA A 18 -2.59 15.01 27.41
C ALA A 18 -1.37 14.29 28.01
N GLU A 19 -0.34 15.07 28.29
CA GLU A 19 0.80 14.69 29.11
C GLU A 19 0.69 15.47 30.43
N PHE A 20 0.71 14.76 31.58
CA PHE A 20 0.57 15.42 32.87
C PHE A 20 1.29 14.64 33.97
N ASP A 21 1.51 15.32 35.09
CA ASP A 21 2.28 14.81 36.22
C ASP A 21 1.37 14.27 37.34
N LEU A 22 1.68 13.06 37.77
CA LEU A 22 1.10 12.43 38.96
C LEU A 22 2.09 12.63 40.13
N ALA A 23 1.75 13.44 41.11
CA ALA A 23 2.61 13.64 42.28
C ALA A 23 2.69 12.35 43.08
N VAL A 24 3.91 11.93 43.46
CA VAL A 24 4.13 10.79 44.36
C VAL A 24 3.66 11.17 45.76
N GLN A 25 2.92 10.29 46.41
CA GLN A 25 2.49 10.51 47.79
C GLN A 25 3.68 10.46 48.73
N SER A 26 3.81 11.48 49.57
CA SER A 26 4.82 11.51 50.66
C SER A 26 4.35 10.70 51.87
N PRO A 27 5.26 10.35 52.80
CA PRO A 27 4.92 9.54 53.97
C PRO A 27 3.85 10.16 54.90
N ASP A 28 3.69 11.48 54.85
CA ASP A 28 2.65 12.20 55.62
C ASP A 28 1.29 12.25 54.90
N GLY A 29 1.18 11.59 53.73
CA GLY A 29 -0.05 11.46 52.93
C GLY A 29 -0.27 12.56 51.91
N GLY A 30 0.55 13.62 51.90
CA GLY A 30 0.47 14.72 50.90
C GLY A 30 1.25 14.43 49.63
N PRO A 31 1.22 15.33 48.63
CA PRO A 31 2.07 15.25 47.44
C PRO A 31 3.54 15.56 47.79
N SER A 32 4.48 14.83 47.19
CA SER A 32 5.90 15.14 47.22
C SER A 32 6.33 15.89 45.96
N ASP A 33 7.61 16.36 45.95
CA ASP A 33 8.20 16.99 44.75
C ASP A 33 8.53 15.98 43.63
N LEU A 34 8.39 14.67 43.89
CA LEU A 34 8.60 13.63 42.91
C LEU A 34 7.31 13.37 42.13
N CYS A 35 7.40 13.39 40.82
CA CYS A 35 6.27 13.17 39.92
C CYS A 35 6.52 12.03 38.94
N VAL A 36 5.47 11.29 38.64
CA VAL A 36 5.41 10.33 37.53
C VAL A 36 4.67 11.01 36.38
N ARG A 37 5.36 11.23 35.27
CA ARG A 37 4.78 11.81 34.06
C ARG A 37 4.08 10.75 33.24
N VAL A 38 2.81 10.97 32.91
CA VAL A 38 2.00 10.05 32.10
C VAL A 38 1.49 10.73 30.83
N PHE A 39 1.30 9.94 29.80
CA PHE A 39 0.60 10.34 28.56
C PHE A 39 -0.65 9.51 28.38
N THR A 40 -1.76 10.16 28.00
CA THR A 40 -3.00 9.47 27.67
C THR A 40 -3.70 10.10 26.48
N THR A 41 -4.31 9.28 25.63
CA THR A 41 -5.25 9.73 24.57
C THR A 41 -6.68 9.89 25.08
N ARG A 42 -6.92 9.48 26.36
CA ARG A 42 -8.22 9.49 27.01
C ARG A 42 -8.18 10.28 28.36
N PRO A 43 -7.78 11.57 28.36
CA PRO A 43 -7.77 12.35 29.58
C PRO A 43 -9.18 12.52 30.20
N ASP A 44 -10.22 12.30 29.41
CA ASP A 44 -11.62 12.27 29.87
C ASP A 44 -11.92 11.12 30.85
N THR A 45 -11.12 10.06 30.87
CA THR A 45 -11.31 8.90 31.77
C THR A 45 -10.48 8.97 33.05
N SER A 46 -9.73 10.05 33.26
CA SER A 46 -8.77 10.16 34.39
C SER A 46 -9.42 10.06 35.77
N PHE A 47 -10.71 10.39 35.91
CA PHE A 47 -11.46 10.14 37.16
C PHE A 47 -11.58 8.63 37.50
N GLY A 48 -11.49 7.77 36.48
CA GLY A 48 -11.51 6.30 36.61
C GLY A 48 -10.14 5.67 36.79
N MET A 49 -9.08 6.48 36.92
CA MET A 49 -7.74 5.97 37.20
C MET A 49 -7.69 5.36 38.61
N THR A 50 -7.45 4.06 38.70
CA THR A 50 -7.38 3.33 39.97
C THR A 50 -6.00 2.81 40.31
N TYR A 51 -5.06 2.89 39.38
CA TYR A 51 -3.62 2.62 39.59
C TYR A 51 -2.79 3.28 38.48
N ALA A 52 -1.48 3.39 38.71
CA ALA A 52 -0.50 3.82 37.73
C ALA A 52 0.49 2.67 37.45
N VAL A 53 1.02 2.60 36.23
CA VAL A 53 1.95 1.53 35.84
C VAL A 53 3.19 2.12 35.18
N LEU A 54 4.36 1.62 35.56
CA LEU A 54 5.65 1.96 34.98
C LEU A 54 6.16 0.80 34.11
N ALA A 55 6.86 1.14 33.04
CA ALA A 55 7.67 0.18 32.31
C ALA A 55 8.80 -0.38 33.23
N PRO A 56 9.22 -1.64 33.07
CA PRO A 56 10.32 -2.23 33.88
C PRO A 56 11.64 -1.43 33.81
N GLU A 57 11.87 -0.77 32.69
CA GLU A 57 13.06 0.05 32.40
C GLU A 57 12.93 1.52 32.86
N HIS A 58 11.78 1.91 33.39
CA HIS A 58 11.56 3.31 33.76
C HIS A 58 12.49 3.78 34.88
N PRO A 59 13.14 4.97 34.76
CA PRO A 59 14.16 5.43 35.69
C PRO A 59 13.67 5.67 37.13
N LEU A 60 12.36 5.83 37.31
CA LEU A 60 11.77 5.98 38.65
C LEU A 60 11.49 4.67 39.38
N VAL A 61 11.61 3.50 38.75
CA VAL A 61 11.29 2.21 39.35
C VAL A 61 12.12 2.01 40.64
N ASP A 62 13.43 2.24 40.58
CA ASP A 62 14.31 2.05 41.75
C ASP A 62 13.99 3.03 42.90
N ARG A 63 13.53 4.23 42.58
CA ARG A 63 13.18 5.26 43.57
C ARG A 63 11.82 5.05 44.21
N LEU A 64 10.89 4.43 43.49
CA LEU A 64 9.51 4.19 43.94
C LEU A 64 9.34 2.81 44.58
N THR A 65 10.30 1.89 44.40
CA THR A 65 10.23 0.54 44.96
C THR A 65 10.73 0.54 46.39
N SER A 66 9.84 0.22 47.33
CA SER A 66 10.19 0.03 48.74
C SER A 66 11.03 -1.24 48.94
N GLU A 67 11.74 -1.33 50.07
CA GLU A 67 12.59 -2.49 50.40
C GLU A 67 11.78 -3.80 50.44
N GLU A 68 10.54 -3.73 50.93
CA GLU A 68 9.62 -4.86 51.04
C GLU A 68 9.22 -5.45 49.68
N HIS A 69 9.08 -4.61 48.65
CA HIS A 69 8.62 -5.01 47.33
C HIS A 69 9.77 -5.16 46.31
N ARG A 70 11.02 -4.94 46.71
CA ARG A 70 12.21 -4.96 45.85
C ARG A 70 12.36 -6.30 45.11
N ALA A 71 12.21 -7.41 45.83
CA ALA A 71 12.41 -8.74 45.26
C ALA A 71 11.46 -9.05 44.11
N ASP A 72 10.17 -8.72 44.28
CA ASP A 72 9.14 -8.96 43.25
C ASP A 72 9.36 -8.10 42.01
N VAL A 73 9.74 -6.82 42.21
CA VAL A 73 10.04 -5.88 41.10
C VAL A 73 11.29 -6.32 40.34
N ASP A 74 12.37 -6.74 41.04
CA ASP A 74 13.60 -7.19 40.39
C ASP A 74 13.38 -8.51 39.61
N GLU A 75 12.58 -9.43 40.13
CA GLU A 75 12.18 -10.64 39.39
C GLU A 75 11.45 -10.29 38.08
N LEU A 76 10.47 -9.40 38.15
CA LEU A 76 9.73 -8.94 36.97
C LEU A 76 10.65 -8.28 35.93
N ARG A 77 11.57 -7.40 36.37
CA ARG A 77 12.55 -6.74 35.49
C ARG A 77 13.49 -7.74 34.83
N GLY A 78 13.96 -8.73 35.60
CA GLY A 78 14.80 -9.80 35.07
C GLY A 78 14.13 -10.58 33.94
N ARG A 79 12.86 -10.93 34.10
CA ARG A 79 12.07 -11.60 33.05
C ARG A 79 11.86 -10.69 31.85
N ALA A 80 11.39 -9.46 32.07
CA ALA A 80 11.11 -8.50 31.01
C ALA A 80 12.35 -8.19 30.14
N SER A 81 13.56 -8.25 30.72
CA SER A 81 14.81 -8.03 29.99
C SER A 81 15.18 -9.15 28.99
N THR A 82 14.59 -10.32 29.12
CA THR A 82 14.81 -11.48 28.23
C THR A 82 13.76 -11.61 27.15
N GLU A 83 12.66 -10.89 27.25
CA GLU A 83 11.54 -10.92 26.31
C GLU A 83 11.61 -9.73 25.34
N THR A 84 11.26 -9.95 24.07
CA THR A 84 11.13 -8.86 23.10
C THR A 84 9.87 -8.02 23.36
N GLU A 85 9.85 -6.77 22.94
CA GLU A 85 8.65 -5.92 23.05
C GLU A 85 7.40 -6.54 22.39
N ILE A 86 7.59 -7.31 21.32
CA ILE A 86 6.49 -8.02 20.63
C ILE A 86 5.93 -9.12 21.53
N GLU A 87 6.78 -9.91 22.18
CA GLU A 87 6.37 -10.96 23.10
C GLU A 87 5.66 -10.37 24.32
N ARG A 88 6.17 -9.28 24.89
CA ARG A 88 5.56 -8.56 26.03
C ARG A 88 4.18 -7.97 25.72
N THR A 89 3.93 -7.54 24.46
CA THR A 89 2.67 -6.92 24.04
C THR A 89 1.72 -7.85 23.32
N ARG A 90 2.17 -9.07 22.98
CA ARG A 90 1.36 -10.07 22.31
C ARG A 90 0.14 -10.41 23.17
N GLY A 91 -1.06 -10.20 22.63
CA GLY A 91 -2.28 -10.71 23.24
C GLY A 91 -2.26 -12.23 23.22
N SER A 92 -2.85 -12.88 24.20
CA SER A 92 -3.02 -14.34 24.20
C SER A 92 -3.87 -14.75 23.00
N GLU A 93 -3.64 -15.96 22.50
CA GLU A 93 -4.52 -16.56 21.49
C GLU A 93 -5.94 -16.73 22.05
N PRO A 94 -6.98 -16.77 21.21
CA PRO A 94 -8.36 -16.94 21.67
C PRO A 94 -8.48 -18.21 22.52
N GLY A 95 -8.74 -18.03 23.82
CA GLY A 95 -8.87 -19.15 24.79
C GLY A 95 -7.78 -19.27 25.84
N GLU A 96 -6.68 -18.50 25.76
CA GLU A 96 -5.69 -18.42 26.82
C GLU A 96 -5.99 -17.26 27.77
N GLU A 97 -5.94 -17.53 29.08
CA GLU A 97 -6.08 -16.53 30.14
C GLU A 97 -4.83 -15.62 30.13
N VAL A 98 -5.02 -14.34 29.79
CA VAL A 98 -3.91 -13.36 29.76
C VAL A 98 -3.46 -13.07 31.20
N THR A 99 -2.45 -13.76 31.66
CA THR A 99 -1.76 -13.39 32.91
C THR A 99 -0.84 -12.19 32.64
N ARG A 100 -1.38 -10.98 32.80
CA ARG A 100 -0.59 -9.75 32.82
C ARG A 100 0.24 -9.73 34.09
N ARG A 101 1.56 -9.72 33.94
CA ARG A 101 2.49 -9.77 35.07
C ARG A 101 2.82 -8.36 35.54
N GLY A 102 2.72 -8.13 36.80
CA GLY A 102 3.08 -6.87 37.44
C GLY A 102 3.55 -7.07 38.88
N ALA A 103 4.25 -6.08 39.39
CA ALA A 103 4.72 -6.05 40.78
C ALA A 103 4.37 -4.69 41.41
N PHE A 104 3.82 -4.70 42.61
CA PHE A 104 3.57 -3.47 43.35
C PHE A 104 4.87 -2.87 43.83
N THR A 105 5.03 -1.55 43.71
CA THR A 105 6.26 -0.85 44.13
C THR A 105 6.29 -0.52 45.65
N GLY A 106 5.15 -0.55 46.31
CA GLY A 106 4.98 -0.02 47.67
C GLY A 106 4.69 1.49 47.69
N SER A 107 4.68 2.16 46.56
CA SER A 107 4.44 3.60 46.45
C SER A 107 3.06 3.92 45.85
N TYR A 108 2.60 5.12 46.12
CA TYR A 108 1.34 5.65 45.60
C TYR A 108 1.57 6.98 44.89
N VAL A 109 0.72 7.29 43.90
CA VAL A 109 0.64 8.60 43.27
C VAL A 109 -0.75 9.19 43.48
N ILE A 110 -0.86 10.50 43.48
CA ILE A 110 -2.12 11.19 43.66
C ILE A 110 -2.74 11.48 42.29
N ASN A 111 -3.95 10.96 42.08
CA ASN A 111 -4.76 11.31 40.91
C ASN A 111 -5.15 12.80 40.97
N PRO A 112 -4.72 13.65 40.04
CA PRO A 112 -4.99 15.08 40.12
C PRO A 112 -6.47 15.45 39.99
N PHE A 113 -7.30 14.60 39.35
CA PHE A 113 -8.70 14.88 39.06
C PHE A 113 -9.62 14.70 40.28
N ASN A 114 -9.38 13.68 41.12
CA ASN A 114 -10.19 13.39 42.30
C ASN A 114 -9.42 13.49 43.63
N ARG A 115 -8.11 13.72 43.59
CA ARG A 115 -7.19 13.79 44.75
C ARG A 115 -7.00 12.49 45.53
N GLU A 116 -7.42 11.36 44.97
CA GLU A 116 -7.24 10.05 45.61
C GLU A 116 -5.84 9.49 45.34
N PRO A 117 -5.22 8.84 46.36
CA PRO A 117 -3.99 8.09 46.16
C PRO A 117 -4.27 6.78 45.44
N VAL A 118 -3.48 6.45 44.42
CA VAL A 118 -3.57 5.20 43.67
C VAL A 118 -2.22 4.49 43.65
N PRO A 119 -2.18 3.15 43.76
CA PRO A 119 -0.95 2.38 43.83
C PRO A 119 -0.18 2.43 42.52
N VAL A 120 1.16 2.37 42.62
CA VAL A 120 2.09 2.30 41.50
C VAL A 120 2.59 0.88 41.32
N TYR A 121 2.38 0.33 40.12
CA TYR A 121 2.88 -0.98 39.70
C TYR A 121 3.97 -0.83 38.66
N VAL A 122 4.83 -1.84 38.55
CA VAL A 122 5.67 -2.12 37.39
C VAL A 122 5.03 -3.26 36.64
N ALA A 123 4.87 -3.17 35.31
CA ALA A 123 4.29 -4.26 34.54
C ALA A 123 4.94 -4.41 33.14
N ASP A 124 4.98 -5.65 32.66
CA ASP A 124 5.65 -6.05 31.44
C ASP A 124 5.00 -5.51 30.16
N TYR A 125 3.71 -5.20 30.17
CA TYR A 125 2.97 -4.70 29.02
C TYR A 125 3.15 -3.20 28.75
N VAL A 126 3.79 -2.45 29.65
CA VAL A 126 4.15 -1.05 29.45
C VAL A 126 5.52 -0.94 28.83
N LEU A 127 5.65 -0.19 27.74
CA LEU A 127 6.90 -0.05 26.99
C LEU A 127 7.52 1.33 27.22
N MET A 128 8.83 1.38 27.47
CA MET A 128 9.58 2.63 27.62
C MET A 128 9.62 3.45 26.33
N GLY A 129 9.54 2.81 25.15
CA GLY A 129 9.58 3.45 23.84
C GLY A 129 8.27 4.11 23.41
N TYR A 130 7.20 4.08 24.22
CA TYR A 130 5.93 4.72 23.89
C TYR A 130 5.47 5.69 24.98
N GLY A 131 5.24 6.95 24.61
CA GLY A 131 4.87 8.00 25.55
C GLY A 131 6.00 8.31 26.55
N THR A 132 5.69 8.22 27.83
CA THR A 132 6.62 8.51 28.94
C THR A 132 7.17 7.24 29.60
N GLY A 133 6.80 6.05 29.14
CA GLY A 133 7.10 4.78 29.84
C GLY A 133 6.26 4.59 31.11
N ALA A 134 5.24 5.42 31.30
CA ALA A 134 4.29 5.35 32.40
C ALA A 134 2.87 5.59 31.90
N ILE A 135 1.89 4.88 32.44
CA ILE A 135 0.48 5.01 32.10
C ILE A 135 -0.39 5.26 33.33
N MET A 136 -1.44 6.00 33.15
CA MET A 136 -2.59 5.99 34.03
C MET A 136 -3.51 4.83 33.63
N ALA A 137 -3.83 3.94 34.53
CA ALA A 137 -4.67 2.78 34.24
C ALA A 137 -6.14 3.06 34.53
N VAL A 138 -7.01 2.77 33.55
CA VAL A 138 -8.45 3.03 33.58
C VAL A 138 -9.24 1.74 33.31
N PRO A 139 -9.36 0.84 34.29
CA PRO A 139 -9.84 -0.53 34.08
C PRO A 139 -11.27 -0.64 33.55
N ALA A 140 -12.08 0.39 33.70
CA ALA A 140 -13.45 0.36 33.18
C ALA A 140 -13.54 0.64 31.68
N GLU A 141 -12.51 1.27 31.06
CA GLU A 141 -12.48 1.73 29.67
C GLU A 141 -11.35 1.12 28.83
N ASP A 142 -10.44 0.33 29.42
CA ASP A 142 -9.36 -0.39 28.72
C ASP A 142 -9.34 -1.87 29.14
N GLU A 143 -9.36 -2.78 28.15
CA GLU A 143 -9.44 -4.23 28.39
C GLU A 143 -8.17 -4.79 29.08
N ARG A 144 -7.00 -4.22 28.77
CA ARG A 144 -5.72 -4.64 29.39
C ARG A 144 -5.69 -4.24 30.85
N ASP A 145 -6.10 -3.00 31.12
CA ASP A 145 -6.18 -2.49 32.48
C ASP A 145 -7.26 -3.22 33.28
N HIS A 146 -8.37 -3.60 32.64
CA HIS A 146 -9.44 -4.38 33.26
C HIS A 146 -8.95 -5.76 33.70
N ALA A 147 -8.26 -6.48 32.79
CA ALA A 147 -7.72 -7.80 33.10
C ALA A 147 -6.71 -7.74 34.25
N PHE A 148 -5.82 -6.73 34.23
CA PHE A 148 -4.84 -6.49 35.29
C PHE A 148 -5.52 -6.16 36.62
N ALA A 149 -6.46 -5.23 36.63
CA ALA A 149 -7.18 -4.84 37.84
C ALA A 149 -7.90 -6.04 38.47
N ARG A 150 -8.51 -6.91 37.69
CA ARG A 150 -9.13 -8.15 38.18
C ARG A 150 -8.12 -9.12 38.76
N ALA A 151 -6.97 -9.31 38.11
CA ALA A 151 -5.93 -10.21 38.57
C ALA A 151 -5.31 -9.76 39.90
N TYR A 152 -5.19 -8.45 40.11
CA TYR A 152 -4.58 -7.86 41.31
C TYR A 152 -5.59 -7.32 42.32
N GLY A 153 -6.90 -7.54 42.11
CA GLY A 153 -7.95 -7.11 43.07
C GLY A 153 -8.08 -5.59 43.20
N LEU A 154 -7.75 -4.83 42.13
CA LEU A 154 -7.79 -3.37 42.11
C LEU A 154 -9.21 -2.85 41.80
N GLY A 155 -9.49 -1.62 42.23
CA GLY A 155 -10.77 -0.96 41.96
C GLY A 155 -11.04 -0.77 40.47
N ILE A 156 -12.32 -0.81 40.06
CA ILE A 156 -12.79 -0.53 38.71
C ILE A 156 -13.87 0.54 38.81
N VAL A 157 -13.58 1.75 38.34
CA VAL A 157 -14.50 2.91 38.36
C VAL A 157 -14.84 3.30 36.93
N ARG A 158 -16.14 3.19 36.58
CA ARG A 158 -16.64 3.51 35.26
C ARG A 158 -16.86 5.00 35.08
N THR A 159 -16.34 5.56 33.99
CA THR A 159 -16.43 6.98 33.67
C THR A 159 -17.24 7.27 32.39
N VAL A 160 -17.58 6.23 31.61
CA VAL A 160 -18.42 6.34 30.41
C VAL A 160 -19.66 5.48 30.58
N GLN A 161 -20.83 6.02 30.33
CA GLN A 161 -22.08 5.27 30.36
C GLN A 161 -22.15 4.30 29.18
N PRO A 162 -22.15 2.99 29.41
CA PRO A 162 -22.28 2.03 28.32
C PRO A 162 -23.72 1.93 27.82
N PRO A 163 -23.97 1.34 26.64
CA PRO A 163 -25.33 1.09 26.16
C PRO A 163 -26.08 0.10 27.06
N ALA A 164 -27.43 0.14 26.99
CA ALA A 164 -28.26 -0.78 27.75
C ALA A 164 -27.97 -2.24 27.37
N GLY A 165 -27.81 -3.11 28.37
CA GLY A 165 -27.49 -4.53 28.18
C GLY A 165 -25.99 -4.86 28.07
N PHE A 166 -25.12 -3.90 28.34
CA PHE A 166 -23.69 -4.17 28.42
C PHE A 166 -23.33 -5.12 29.58
N ASP A 167 -22.54 -6.14 29.33
CA ASP A 167 -22.28 -7.30 30.22
C ASP A 167 -21.28 -7.08 31.36
N GLY A 168 -20.73 -5.85 31.49
CA GLY A 168 -19.90 -5.47 32.64
C GLY A 168 -18.39 -5.57 32.48
N GLY A 169 -17.84 -5.90 31.30
CA GLY A 169 -16.41 -5.83 30.98
C GLY A 169 -15.90 -4.39 30.83
N ALA A 170 -14.72 -4.20 30.25
CA ALA A 170 -14.21 -2.88 29.85
C ALA A 170 -15.07 -2.31 28.71
N TYR A 171 -15.36 -1.01 28.73
CA TYR A 171 -16.11 -0.33 27.68
C TYR A 171 -15.31 0.83 27.09
N ALA A 172 -14.66 0.61 25.95
CA ALA A 172 -13.85 1.60 25.27
C ALA A 172 -14.66 2.51 24.30
N GLY A 173 -15.98 2.35 24.21
CA GLY A 173 -16.84 3.06 23.29
C GLY A 173 -17.21 4.49 23.70
N ASP A 174 -18.05 5.12 22.89
CA ASP A 174 -18.59 6.45 23.15
C ASP A 174 -19.81 6.38 24.08
N GLY A 175 -20.01 7.47 24.85
CA GLY A 175 -21.11 7.59 25.77
C GLY A 175 -21.04 8.87 26.59
N VAL A 176 -22.06 9.12 27.39
CA VAL A 176 -22.09 10.26 28.32
C VAL A 176 -21.14 9.98 29.48
N LYS A 177 -20.42 11.00 29.94
CA LYS A 177 -19.52 10.90 31.10
C LYS A 177 -20.32 10.80 32.39
N ILE A 178 -19.89 9.87 33.24
CA ILE A 178 -20.44 9.62 34.58
C ILE A 178 -19.30 9.47 35.58
N ASN A 179 -19.52 9.71 36.85
CA ASN A 179 -18.50 9.60 37.93
C ASN A 179 -17.22 10.39 37.62
N SER A 180 -17.32 11.47 36.88
CA SER A 180 -16.23 12.24 36.31
C SER A 180 -16.26 13.72 36.71
N GLY A 181 -16.94 14.07 37.80
CA GLY A 181 -16.98 15.40 38.38
C GLY A 181 -17.41 16.48 37.38
N PHE A 182 -16.49 17.42 37.08
CA PHE A 182 -16.79 18.53 36.16
C PHE A 182 -16.95 18.09 34.67
N LEU A 183 -16.73 16.82 34.36
CA LEU A 183 -16.94 16.24 33.04
C LEU A 183 -18.29 15.49 32.91
N ASP A 184 -19.00 15.27 34.01
CA ASP A 184 -20.27 14.54 34.00
C ASP A 184 -21.31 15.19 33.07
N GLY A 185 -22.01 14.35 32.32
CA GLY A 185 -23.00 14.78 31.34
C GLY A 185 -22.45 15.18 29.96
N LEU A 186 -21.13 15.29 29.78
CA LEU A 186 -20.52 15.61 28.51
C LEU A 186 -20.36 14.34 27.63
N ASP A 187 -20.36 14.52 26.34
CA ASP A 187 -19.88 13.48 25.40
C ASP A 187 -18.35 13.32 25.48
N VAL A 188 -17.81 12.21 24.94
CA VAL A 188 -16.38 11.88 25.02
C VAL A 188 -15.49 12.96 24.37
N VAL A 189 -15.90 13.52 23.22
CA VAL A 189 -15.10 14.51 22.48
C VAL A 189 -14.98 15.81 23.28
N THR A 190 -16.12 16.31 23.77
CA THR A 190 -16.19 17.53 24.59
C THR A 190 -15.45 17.32 25.92
N ALA A 191 -15.60 16.14 26.54
CA ALA A 191 -14.92 15.81 27.80
C ALA A 191 -13.40 15.76 27.65
N LYS A 192 -12.87 15.20 26.55
CA LYS A 192 -11.43 15.24 26.26
C LYS A 192 -10.88 16.65 26.17
N ALA A 193 -11.54 17.51 25.37
CA ALA A 193 -11.13 18.89 25.23
C ALA A 193 -11.13 19.62 26.58
N ARG A 194 -12.20 19.42 27.37
CA ARG A 194 -12.37 20.05 28.68
C ARG A 194 -11.36 19.55 29.73
N ALA A 195 -11.01 18.27 29.69
CA ALA A 195 -9.99 17.70 30.58
C ALA A 195 -8.61 18.29 30.27
N ILE A 196 -8.24 18.43 28.97
CA ILE A 196 -6.99 19.06 28.55
C ILE A 196 -6.93 20.52 28.97
N GLU A 197 -7.99 21.31 28.69
CA GLU A 197 -8.06 22.72 29.11
C GLU A 197 -7.90 22.89 30.62
N TRP A 198 -8.49 21.98 31.40
CA TRP A 198 -8.37 21.98 32.85
C TRP A 198 -6.93 21.69 33.29
N LEU A 199 -6.28 20.67 32.73
CA LEU A 199 -4.88 20.34 33.02
C LEU A 199 -3.93 21.50 32.72
N GLU A 200 -4.12 22.19 31.57
CA GLU A 200 -3.35 23.35 31.17
C GLU A 200 -3.58 24.54 32.11
N LYS A 201 -4.83 24.80 32.50
CA LYS A 201 -5.20 25.87 33.41
C LYS A 201 -4.63 25.67 34.83
N GLU A 202 -4.64 24.45 35.33
CA GLU A 202 -4.07 24.11 36.64
C GLU A 202 -2.53 24.04 36.61
N GLY A 203 -1.91 24.11 35.43
CA GLY A 203 -0.45 24.06 35.26
C GLY A 203 0.19 22.69 35.55
N ILE A 204 -0.61 21.61 35.51
CA ILE A 204 -0.16 20.25 35.83
C ILE A 204 -0.01 19.36 34.59
N GLY A 205 -0.42 19.83 33.41
CA GLY A 205 -0.30 19.08 32.17
C GLY A 205 -0.43 19.96 30.94
N ILE A 206 -0.19 19.36 29.80
CA ILE A 206 -0.24 20.03 28.49
C ILE A 206 -0.90 19.11 27.46
N ARG A 207 -1.46 19.73 26.42
CA ARG A 207 -1.85 19.02 25.19
C ARG A 207 -0.60 18.44 24.53
N LYS A 208 -0.67 17.19 24.11
CA LYS A 208 0.46 16.50 23.49
C LYS A 208 0.02 15.72 22.26
N VAL A 209 0.82 15.78 21.24
CA VAL A 209 0.71 14.92 20.05
C VAL A 209 1.90 13.97 20.05
N ASN A 210 1.62 12.68 20.04
CA ASN A 210 2.62 11.61 19.92
C ASN A 210 2.42 10.83 18.63
N PHE A 211 3.49 10.19 18.17
CA PHE A 211 3.51 9.32 17.01
C PHE A 211 4.02 7.95 17.42
N ARG A 212 3.40 6.88 16.87
CA ARG A 212 3.88 5.50 17.06
C ARG A 212 5.10 5.21 16.21
N LEU A 213 5.23 5.90 15.07
CA LEU A 213 6.37 5.76 14.17
C LEU A 213 7.66 6.03 14.94
N ARG A 214 8.60 5.09 14.85
CA ARG A 214 9.95 5.20 15.42
C ARG A 214 10.92 5.71 14.37
N ASP A 215 12.06 6.24 14.83
CA ASP A 215 13.16 6.62 13.95
C ASP A 215 13.67 5.41 13.18
N TRP A 216 14.08 5.64 11.96
CA TRP A 216 14.64 4.59 11.11
C TRP A 216 16.12 4.40 11.40
N LEU A 217 16.58 3.15 11.32
CA LEU A 217 18.01 2.88 11.36
C LEU A 217 18.64 3.36 10.05
N ILE A 218 19.70 4.17 10.16
CA ILE A 218 20.42 4.71 9.01
C ILE A 218 21.55 3.80 8.54
N SER A 219 22.09 2.94 9.40
CA SER A 219 23.26 2.10 9.11
C SER A 219 23.00 0.61 9.30
N ARG A 220 23.77 -0.20 8.58
CA ARG A 220 23.78 -1.66 8.64
C ARG A 220 25.21 -2.21 8.69
N GLN A 221 25.44 -3.26 9.46
CA GLN A 221 26.68 -4.03 9.50
C GLN A 221 26.73 -5.02 8.34
N ARG A 222 26.65 -4.49 7.12
CA ARG A 222 26.61 -5.26 5.84
C ARG A 222 27.56 -4.65 4.84
N PHE A 223 28.06 -5.49 3.90
CA PHE A 223 28.83 -5.01 2.77
C PHE A 223 27.98 -4.24 1.77
N TRP A 224 26.78 -4.75 1.45
CA TRP A 224 25.91 -4.15 0.46
C TRP A 224 25.22 -2.89 0.99
N GLY A 225 25.55 -1.76 0.40
CA GLY A 225 25.04 -0.43 0.73
C GLY A 225 26.12 0.64 0.48
N CYS A 226 25.74 1.91 0.55
CA CYS A 226 26.68 3.03 0.44
C CYS A 226 27.58 3.12 1.67
N PRO A 227 28.91 3.15 1.54
CA PRO A 227 29.80 3.45 2.66
C PRO A 227 29.48 4.81 3.26
N ILE A 228 29.46 4.89 4.59
CA ILE A 228 29.22 6.15 5.30
C ILE A 228 30.50 6.99 5.28
N PRO A 229 30.48 8.25 4.79
CA PRO A 229 31.69 9.05 4.58
C PRO A 229 32.20 9.68 5.88
N VAL A 230 32.58 8.83 6.84
CA VAL A 230 33.07 9.24 8.17
C VAL A 230 34.34 8.46 8.52
N VAL A 231 35.25 9.13 9.20
CA VAL A 231 36.44 8.54 9.79
C VAL A 231 36.52 8.81 11.30
N TYR A 232 37.10 7.92 12.05
CA TYR A 232 37.31 8.04 13.49
C TYR A 232 38.79 8.31 13.77
N CYS A 233 39.06 9.49 14.30
CA CYS A 233 40.40 9.92 14.68
C CYS A 233 40.57 9.89 16.21
N PRO A 234 41.69 9.39 16.74
CA PRO A 234 41.92 9.39 18.20
C PRO A 234 41.87 10.82 18.82
N ASP A 235 42.37 11.82 18.06
CA ASP A 235 42.45 13.20 18.55
C ASP A 235 41.21 14.05 18.26
N HIS A 236 40.48 13.75 17.17
CA HIS A 236 39.37 14.59 16.67
C HIS A 236 38.01 13.90 16.76
N GLY A 237 37.95 12.64 17.23
CA GLY A 237 36.71 11.86 17.28
C GLY A 237 36.17 11.57 15.87
N THR A 238 34.88 11.75 15.69
CA THR A 238 34.18 11.55 14.40
C THR A 238 34.43 12.73 13.45
N VAL A 239 34.98 12.46 12.26
CA VAL A 239 35.31 13.46 11.24
C VAL A 239 34.67 13.08 9.91
N ALA A 240 33.92 13.99 9.28
CA ALA A 240 33.40 13.78 7.94
C ALA A 240 34.52 13.74 6.90
N VAL A 241 34.38 12.87 5.89
CA VAL A 241 35.24 12.88 4.70
C VAL A 241 34.94 14.15 3.90
N PRO A 242 35.99 14.92 3.47
CA PRO A 242 35.79 16.12 2.67
C PRO A 242 35.12 15.85 1.33
N GLU A 243 34.41 16.84 0.79
CA GLU A 243 33.66 16.69 -0.45
C GLU A 243 34.53 16.34 -1.66
N ASP A 244 35.76 16.83 -1.72
CA ASP A 244 36.74 16.55 -2.77
C ASP A 244 37.30 15.11 -2.72
N GLN A 245 36.99 14.36 -1.66
CA GLN A 245 37.34 12.94 -1.49
C GLN A 245 36.12 12.00 -1.62
N LEU A 246 34.97 12.53 -2.03
CA LEU A 246 33.78 11.74 -2.30
C LEU A 246 33.71 11.32 -3.78
N PRO A 247 33.10 10.16 -4.08
CA PRO A 247 32.47 9.21 -3.14
C PRO A 247 33.47 8.28 -2.44
N VAL A 248 33.14 7.82 -1.24
CA VAL A 248 33.84 6.69 -0.60
C VAL A 248 33.34 5.41 -1.25
N LEU A 249 34.23 4.71 -1.97
CA LEU A 249 33.88 3.47 -2.68
C LEU A 249 34.14 2.25 -1.80
N ALA A 250 33.25 1.26 -1.89
CA ALA A 250 33.51 -0.05 -1.33
C ALA A 250 34.62 -0.77 -2.12
N PRO A 251 35.51 -1.54 -1.48
CA PRO A 251 36.56 -2.29 -2.19
C PRO A 251 35.97 -3.47 -2.97
N ASP A 252 36.57 -3.78 -4.11
CA ASP A 252 36.12 -4.88 -4.99
C ASP A 252 36.72 -6.25 -4.59
N ASP A 253 37.77 -6.26 -3.77
CA ASP A 253 38.56 -7.43 -3.35
C ASP A 253 38.16 -7.92 -1.95
N VAL A 254 36.88 -7.87 -1.62
CA VAL A 254 36.37 -8.25 -0.29
C VAL A 254 36.13 -9.75 -0.18
N GLU A 255 36.64 -10.35 0.88
CA GLU A 255 36.42 -11.76 1.20
C GLU A 255 35.18 -11.92 2.10
N PHE A 256 34.22 -12.75 1.67
CA PHE A 256 33.00 -13.05 2.41
C PHE A 256 33.21 -14.27 3.29
N LEU A 257 33.56 -14.03 4.56
CA LEU A 257 33.77 -15.07 5.57
C LEU A 257 32.52 -15.23 6.45
N PRO A 258 32.17 -16.46 6.89
CA PRO A 258 31.06 -16.69 7.79
C PRO A 258 31.41 -16.34 9.24
N SER A 259 31.94 -15.14 9.47
CA SER A 259 32.43 -14.67 10.78
C SER A 259 31.41 -13.90 11.62
N GLY A 260 30.24 -13.57 11.03
CA GLY A 260 29.25 -12.69 11.66
C GLY A 260 29.68 -11.21 11.72
N GLN A 261 30.87 -10.85 11.23
CA GLN A 261 31.35 -9.47 11.12
C GLN A 261 31.13 -8.90 9.72
N SER A 262 30.98 -7.58 9.62
CA SER A 262 30.95 -6.90 8.31
C SER A 262 32.21 -7.17 7.53
N PRO A 263 32.16 -7.61 6.26
CA PRO A 263 33.33 -7.79 5.42
C PRO A 263 34.20 -6.53 5.32
N LEU A 264 33.60 -5.34 5.32
CA LEU A 264 34.34 -4.07 5.34
C LEU A 264 35.19 -3.90 6.60
N ALA A 265 34.71 -4.35 7.75
CA ALA A 265 35.46 -4.28 9.02
C ALA A 265 36.71 -5.18 9.03
N LEU A 266 36.71 -6.23 8.21
CA LEU A 266 37.84 -7.16 8.04
C LEU A 266 38.84 -6.69 6.98
N HIS A 267 38.45 -5.77 6.10
CA HIS A 267 39.28 -5.29 5.00
C HIS A 267 40.21 -4.14 5.43
N ARG A 268 41.47 -4.46 5.79
CA ARG A 268 42.42 -3.50 6.32
C ARG A 268 42.67 -2.31 5.41
N GLY A 269 42.80 -2.52 4.08
CA GLY A 269 42.99 -1.45 3.12
C GLY A 269 41.85 -0.44 3.05
N PHE A 270 40.64 -0.85 3.42
CA PHE A 270 39.48 0.06 3.55
C PHE A 270 39.44 0.74 4.93
N VAL A 271 39.66 -0.01 6.00
CA VAL A 271 39.52 0.47 7.37
C VAL A 271 40.58 1.51 7.72
N ASP A 272 41.85 1.21 7.44
CA ASP A 272 42.97 2.05 7.85
C ASP A 272 43.10 3.25 6.88
N THR A 273 43.06 4.47 7.43
CA THR A 273 43.04 5.73 6.67
C THR A 273 43.75 6.84 7.46
N THR A 274 43.72 8.05 6.94
CA THR A 274 44.24 9.23 7.60
C THR A 274 43.10 10.21 7.93
N CYS A 275 43.27 10.91 9.04
CA CYS A 275 42.32 11.94 9.45
C CYS A 275 42.39 13.17 8.53
N PRO A 276 41.30 13.63 7.93
CA PRO A 276 41.32 14.82 7.06
C PRO A 276 41.71 16.12 7.80
N LYS A 277 41.55 16.16 9.13
CA LYS A 277 41.89 17.35 9.92
C LYS A 277 43.37 17.44 10.32
N CYS A 278 43.99 16.31 10.68
CA CYS A 278 45.36 16.35 11.22
C CYS A 278 46.36 15.50 10.41
N GLY A 279 45.91 14.71 9.43
CA GLY A 279 46.78 13.80 8.66
C GLY A 279 47.25 12.58 9.47
N GLY A 280 46.92 12.45 10.73
CA GLY A 280 47.28 11.31 11.58
C GLY A 280 46.47 10.05 11.29
N PRO A 281 46.86 8.88 11.84
CA PRO A 281 46.15 7.61 11.65
C PRO A 281 44.69 7.72 12.09
N ALA A 282 43.78 7.18 11.27
CA ALA A 282 42.36 7.15 11.54
C ALA A 282 41.74 5.85 10.97
N ARG A 283 40.51 5.57 11.35
CA ARG A 283 39.75 4.40 10.87
C ARG A 283 38.48 4.85 10.17
N ARG A 284 38.17 4.25 9.00
CA ARG A 284 36.89 4.48 8.34
C ARG A 284 35.75 3.82 9.10
N GLU A 285 34.56 4.40 8.95
CA GLU A 285 33.32 3.72 9.28
C GLU A 285 33.16 2.48 8.40
N THR A 286 32.76 1.37 9.00
CA THR A 286 32.62 0.06 8.33
C THR A 286 31.17 -0.38 8.20
N ASP A 287 30.23 0.35 8.79
CA ASP A 287 28.81 0.21 8.48
C ASP A 287 28.54 0.82 7.11
N THR A 288 27.57 0.28 6.41
CA THR A 288 27.00 0.88 5.20
C THR A 288 25.63 1.50 5.51
N MET A 289 25.19 2.44 4.71
CA MET A 289 23.83 2.98 4.83
C MET A 289 22.80 1.88 4.58
N ASP A 290 21.69 1.94 5.30
CA ASP A 290 20.53 1.10 5.00
C ASP A 290 20.09 1.33 3.56
N THR A 291 19.78 0.25 2.83
CA THR A 291 19.38 0.32 1.41
C THR A 291 18.11 1.15 1.19
N PHE A 292 17.29 1.37 2.22
CA PHE A 292 16.18 2.31 2.16
C PHE A 292 16.62 3.78 2.03
N VAL A 293 17.83 4.13 2.44
CA VAL A 293 18.37 5.47 2.19
C VAL A 293 18.52 5.69 0.68
N ASP A 294 19.11 4.72 -0.03
CA ASP A 294 19.29 4.79 -1.49
C ASP A 294 17.95 4.76 -2.22
N SER A 295 17.07 3.84 -1.84
CA SER A 295 15.76 3.68 -2.45
C SER A 295 14.83 4.88 -2.22
N SER A 296 15.14 5.74 -1.24
CA SER A 296 14.31 6.90 -0.93
C SER A 296 14.51 8.09 -1.88
N TRP A 297 15.53 8.07 -2.74
CA TRP A 297 15.83 9.18 -3.64
C TRP A 297 16.34 8.77 -5.03
N TYR A 298 16.51 7.48 -5.32
CA TYR A 298 17.08 7.00 -6.59
C TYR A 298 16.36 7.57 -7.83
N PHE A 299 15.06 7.79 -7.76
CA PHE A 299 14.25 8.36 -8.83
C PHE A 299 14.68 9.80 -9.19
N LEU A 300 15.18 10.58 -8.23
CA LEU A 300 15.79 11.88 -8.49
C LEU A 300 17.12 11.74 -9.25
N ARG A 301 17.94 10.75 -8.89
CA ARG A 301 19.20 10.45 -9.60
C ARG A 301 18.94 9.96 -11.02
N PHE A 302 17.88 9.21 -11.24
CA PHE A 302 17.51 8.69 -12.56
C PHE A 302 17.11 9.78 -13.55
N CYS A 303 16.74 10.98 -13.10
CA CYS A 303 16.47 12.11 -13.98
C CYS A 303 17.69 12.51 -14.84
N ASN A 304 18.91 12.34 -14.31
CA ASN A 304 20.18 12.47 -15.04
C ASN A 304 21.28 11.64 -14.36
N PRO A 305 21.39 10.33 -14.66
CA PRO A 305 22.32 9.42 -13.99
C PRO A 305 23.80 9.71 -14.27
N TRP A 306 24.12 10.44 -15.33
CA TRP A 306 25.48 10.77 -15.77
C TRP A 306 25.98 12.13 -15.24
N PHE A 307 25.12 12.84 -14.48
CA PHE A 307 25.48 14.12 -13.90
C PHE A 307 26.47 13.94 -12.74
N ASP A 308 27.64 14.60 -12.79
CA ASP A 308 28.77 14.39 -11.89
C ASP A 308 29.08 15.58 -10.96
N GLU A 309 28.46 16.76 -11.18
CA GLU A 309 28.73 17.95 -10.39
C GLU A 309 28.12 17.87 -8.96
N ARG A 310 27.01 17.15 -8.81
CA ARG A 310 26.31 16.96 -7.53
C ARG A 310 25.38 15.72 -7.58
N PRO A 311 24.81 15.28 -6.44
CA PRO A 311 23.98 14.07 -6.42
C PRO A 311 22.74 14.15 -7.32
N ILE A 312 22.15 15.32 -7.52
CA ILE A 312 20.92 15.54 -8.27
C ILE A 312 21.09 16.69 -9.26
N ASP A 313 20.75 16.49 -10.52
CA ASP A 313 20.57 17.56 -11.50
C ASP A 313 19.20 18.22 -11.30
N PHE A 314 19.19 19.40 -10.68
CA PHE A 314 17.94 20.10 -10.34
C PHE A 314 17.13 20.49 -11.57
N LYS A 315 17.78 20.77 -12.71
CA LYS A 315 17.09 21.14 -13.93
C LYS A 315 16.38 19.93 -14.55
N ALA A 316 17.06 18.78 -14.57
CA ALA A 316 16.46 17.55 -15.02
C ALA A 316 15.35 17.08 -14.06
N ALA A 317 15.58 17.14 -12.74
CA ALA A 317 14.58 16.80 -11.75
C ALA A 317 13.32 17.67 -11.86
N ALA A 318 13.48 19.00 -12.05
CA ALA A 318 12.33 19.92 -12.21
C ALA A 318 11.49 19.62 -13.47
N ARG A 319 12.10 18.97 -14.49
CA ARG A 319 11.38 18.56 -15.71
C ARG A 319 10.64 17.22 -15.56
N TRP A 320 11.26 16.26 -14.86
CA TRP A 320 10.78 14.88 -14.82
C TRP A 320 9.98 14.52 -13.57
N MET A 321 10.05 15.36 -12.54
CA MET A 321 9.32 15.15 -11.29
C MET A 321 8.05 16.03 -11.20
N PRO A 322 6.99 15.53 -10.50
CA PRO A 322 6.88 14.21 -9.87
C PRO A 322 6.82 13.07 -10.90
N VAL A 323 7.10 11.85 -10.47
CA VAL A 323 6.89 10.65 -11.30
C VAL A 323 5.39 10.50 -11.57
N ASP A 324 4.99 10.41 -12.84
CA ASP A 324 3.57 10.40 -13.26
C ASP A 324 2.84 9.16 -12.73
N GLU A 325 3.42 7.97 -12.89
CA GLU A 325 2.85 6.71 -12.46
C GLU A 325 3.91 5.84 -11.77
N TYR A 326 3.66 5.44 -10.55
CA TYR A 326 4.57 4.64 -9.74
C TYR A 326 3.93 3.32 -9.33
N ILE A 327 4.58 2.19 -9.63
CA ILE A 327 4.01 0.85 -9.49
C ILE A 327 4.80 0.05 -8.48
N GLY A 328 4.12 -0.63 -7.56
CA GLY A 328 4.79 -1.50 -6.60
C GLY A 328 3.83 -2.30 -5.73
N GLY A 329 4.39 -3.23 -4.94
CA GLY A 329 3.62 -4.04 -4.01
C GLY A 329 3.07 -3.23 -2.84
N ILE A 330 1.91 -3.63 -2.33
CA ILE A 330 1.22 -2.94 -1.23
C ILE A 330 2.04 -2.91 0.06
N GLU A 331 2.97 -3.85 0.27
CA GLU A 331 3.87 -3.88 1.41
C GLU A 331 4.76 -2.64 1.52
N HIS A 332 5.05 -1.99 0.40
CA HIS A 332 5.85 -0.77 0.36
C HIS A 332 5.11 0.47 0.85
N ALA A 333 3.80 0.39 1.07
CA ALA A 333 2.99 1.50 1.59
C ALA A 333 3.58 2.11 2.87
N ILE A 334 4.04 1.26 3.80
CA ILE A 334 4.60 1.65 5.11
C ILE A 334 6.13 1.54 5.17
N LEU A 335 6.79 1.21 4.07
CA LEU A 335 8.24 1.12 3.93
C LEU A 335 8.72 2.17 2.92
N HIS A 336 9.11 1.72 1.73
CA HIS A 336 9.71 2.56 0.69
C HIS A 336 8.90 3.83 0.36
N LEU A 337 7.59 3.73 0.18
CA LEU A 337 6.77 4.90 -0.16
C LEU A 337 6.76 5.96 0.95
N LEU A 338 6.72 5.54 2.20
CA LEU A 338 6.76 6.44 3.34
C LEU A 338 8.12 7.12 3.45
N TYR A 339 9.21 6.35 3.25
CA TYR A 339 10.57 6.84 3.29
C TYR A 339 10.87 7.81 2.14
N ALA A 340 10.47 7.48 0.90
CA ALA A 340 10.64 8.34 -0.26
C ALA A 340 9.93 9.71 -0.08
N ARG A 341 8.70 9.71 0.42
CA ARG A 341 7.93 10.92 0.73
C ARG A 341 8.60 11.77 1.81
N PHE A 342 9.07 11.14 2.88
CA PHE A 342 9.80 11.82 3.94
C PHE A 342 11.11 12.41 3.41
N TYR A 343 11.88 11.62 2.67
CA TYR A 343 13.21 12.00 2.19
C TYR A 343 13.15 13.20 1.25
N GLN A 344 12.22 13.22 0.29
CA GLN A 344 12.03 14.37 -0.60
C GLN A 344 11.69 15.65 0.20
N ARG A 345 10.79 15.55 1.17
CA ARG A 345 10.45 16.69 2.04
C ARG A 345 11.64 17.16 2.84
N ALA A 346 12.39 16.23 3.43
CA ALA A 346 13.60 16.55 4.18
C ALA A 346 14.66 17.23 3.31
N LEU A 347 14.91 16.76 2.08
CA LEU A 347 15.84 17.38 1.15
C LEU A 347 15.44 18.81 0.77
N ILE A 348 14.15 19.10 0.63
CA ILE A 348 13.63 20.46 0.41
C ILE A 348 13.82 21.32 1.67
N ASP A 349 13.43 20.79 2.84
CA ASP A 349 13.48 21.54 4.11
C ASP A 349 14.92 21.91 4.53
N VAL A 350 15.90 21.07 4.19
CA VAL A 350 17.33 21.37 4.43
C VAL A 350 18.00 22.14 3.27
N GLY A 351 17.27 22.49 2.21
CA GLY A 351 17.76 23.29 1.08
C GLY A 351 18.63 22.53 0.09
N LEU A 352 18.64 21.20 0.12
CA LEU A 352 19.36 20.34 -0.84
C LEU A 352 18.58 20.08 -2.12
N LEU A 353 17.29 20.34 -2.14
CA LEU A 353 16.45 20.40 -3.34
C LEU A 353 15.81 21.76 -3.45
N PRO A 354 15.59 22.29 -4.67
CA PRO A 354 14.78 23.48 -4.88
C PRO A 354 13.33 23.23 -4.45
N GLU A 355 12.57 24.30 -4.24
CA GLU A 355 11.13 24.20 -4.02
C GLU A 355 10.48 23.58 -5.26
N MET A 356 10.11 22.33 -5.13
CA MET A 356 9.38 21.53 -6.11
C MET A 356 8.28 20.77 -5.36
N GLY A 357 7.41 20.05 -6.03
CA GLY A 357 6.36 19.29 -5.34
C GLY A 357 6.90 18.46 -4.17
N ARG A 358 6.19 18.47 -3.03
CA ARG A 358 6.60 17.75 -1.81
C ARG A 358 6.26 16.25 -1.84
N GLU A 359 5.58 15.80 -2.89
CA GLU A 359 5.26 14.38 -3.14
C GLU A 359 6.06 13.91 -4.36
N PRO A 360 6.83 12.82 -4.24
CA PRO A 360 7.66 12.32 -5.34
C PRO A 360 6.87 11.63 -6.46
N PHE A 361 5.67 11.14 -6.16
CA PHE A 361 4.83 10.35 -7.07
C PHE A 361 3.46 11.00 -7.19
N GLU A 362 2.97 11.23 -8.42
CA GLU A 362 1.64 11.78 -8.66
C GLU A 362 0.58 10.71 -8.45
N HIS A 363 0.75 9.57 -9.11
CA HIS A 363 -0.11 8.41 -8.94
C HIS A 363 0.69 7.19 -8.46
N TYR A 364 0.05 6.37 -7.63
CA TYR A 364 0.59 5.09 -7.20
C TYR A 364 -0.39 3.96 -7.50
N PHE A 365 0.08 3.00 -8.29
CA PHE A 365 -0.66 1.78 -8.57
C PHE A 365 -0.14 0.64 -7.68
N ALA A 366 -0.99 0.13 -6.80
CA ALA A 366 -0.68 -1.04 -5.97
C ALA A 366 -1.04 -2.31 -6.72
N GLN A 367 -0.04 -2.98 -7.28
CA GLN A 367 -0.23 -4.27 -7.95
C GLN A 367 -0.62 -5.37 -6.97
N GLY A 368 -1.36 -6.37 -7.47
CA GLY A 368 -1.66 -7.60 -6.74
C GLY A 368 -0.43 -8.49 -6.57
N MET A 369 -0.54 -9.49 -5.75
CA MET A 369 0.53 -10.43 -5.43
C MET A 369 0.30 -11.77 -6.12
N ILE A 370 1.34 -12.32 -6.75
CA ILE A 370 1.33 -13.70 -7.21
C ILE A 370 1.67 -14.60 -6.02
N ARG A 371 0.76 -15.51 -5.71
CA ARG A 371 0.87 -16.46 -4.60
C ARG A 371 0.95 -17.89 -5.14
N MET A 372 1.45 -18.80 -4.34
CA MET A 372 1.38 -20.24 -4.59
C MET A 372 0.63 -20.89 -3.43
N ASP A 373 -0.44 -21.60 -3.73
CA ASP A 373 -1.32 -22.24 -2.74
C ASP A 373 -1.79 -21.27 -1.65
N GLY A 374 -2.22 -20.07 -2.05
CA GLY A 374 -2.69 -19.01 -1.16
C GLY A 374 -1.60 -18.32 -0.33
N THR A 375 -0.32 -18.70 -0.48
CA THR A 375 0.79 -18.13 0.28
C THR A 375 1.75 -17.33 -0.59
N LYS A 376 2.39 -16.30 0.00
CA LYS A 376 3.42 -15.51 -0.69
C LYS A 376 4.60 -16.40 -1.07
N MET A 377 5.07 -16.31 -2.33
CA MET A 377 6.28 -16.95 -2.80
C MET A 377 7.52 -16.38 -2.10
N SER A 378 8.41 -17.24 -1.64
CA SER A 378 9.69 -16.83 -1.04
C SER A 378 10.77 -17.90 -1.19
N LYS A 379 12.04 -17.49 -1.28
CA LYS A 379 13.18 -18.42 -1.34
C LYS A 379 13.25 -19.32 -0.09
N SER A 380 12.94 -18.78 1.09
CA SER A 380 13.00 -19.51 2.36
C SER A 380 11.95 -20.62 2.47
N ARG A 381 10.83 -20.50 1.74
CA ARG A 381 9.78 -21.52 1.69
C ARG A 381 9.97 -22.54 0.57
N GLY A 382 10.90 -22.30 -0.35
CA GLY A 382 11.15 -23.17 -1.49
C GLY A 382 10.03 -23.19 -2.55
N ASN A 383 9.08 -22.25 -2.47
CA ASN A 383 7.94 -22.13 -3.39
C ASN A 383 8.11 -21.02 -4.43
N LEU A 384 9.35 -20.61 -4.72
CA LEU A 384 9.65 -19.58 -5.72
C LEU A 384 9.70 -20.19 -7.12
N ILE A 385 8.97 -19.58 -8.06
CA ILE A 385 9.05 -19.91 -9.48
C ILE A 385 10.00 -18.94 -10.17
N ALA A 386 11.05 -19.46 -10.80
CA ALA A 386 12.00 -18.66 -11.56
C ALA A 386 11.45 -18.44 -12.99
N PRO A 387 11.34 -17.18 -13.47
CA PRO A 387 10.87 -16.88 -14.82
C PRO A 387 11.76 -17.49 -15.93
N SER A 388 13.05 -17.72 -15.66
CA SER A 388 14.02 -18.25 -16.61
C SER A 388 13.59 -19.58 -17.25
N ALA A 389 12.99 -20.48 -16.47
CA ALA A 389 12.48 -21.76 -16.98
C ALA A 389 11.36 -21.58 -18.04
N TYR A 390 10.60 -20.49 -17.92
CA TYR A 390 9.52 -20.16 -18.86
C TYR A 390 10.06 -19.47 -20.11
N TYR A 391 11.09 -18.62 -20.00
CA TYR A 391 11.68 -17.96 -21.16
C TYR A 391 12.20 -18.95 -22.18
N GLU A 392 12.85 -20.04 -21.75
CA GLU A 392 13.35 -21.07 -22.63
C GLU A 392 12.22 -21.90 -23.26
N ARG A 393 11.14 -22.14 -22.52
CA ARG A 393 10.02 -22.99 -22.94
C ARG A 393 9.04 -22.29 -23.88
N VAL A 394 8.63 -21.06 -23.54
CA VAL A 394 7.52 -20.37 -24.22
C VAL A 394 7.90 -18.98 -24.74
N GLY A 395 9.07 -18.48 -24.41
CA GLY A 395 9.51 -17.11 -24.75
C GLY A 395 8.96 -16.03 -23.78
N ALA A 396 9.60 -14.87 -23.81
CA ALA A 396 9.28 -13.77 -22.93
C ALA A 396 7.85 -13.21 -23.19
N ASP A 397 7.46 -13.07 -24.46
CA ASP A 397 6.18 -12.50 -24.84
C ASP A 397 4.98 -13.35 -24.41
N ALA A 398 5.09 -14.66 -24.44
CA ALA A 398 4.02 -15.54 -23.96
C ALA A 398 3.83 -15.40 -22.43
N LEU A 399 4.93 -15.31 -21.67
CA LEU A 399 4.88 -15.10 -20.23
C LEU A 399 4.35 -13.69 -19.88
N ARG A 400 4.77 -12.65 -20.61
CA ARG A 400 4.22 -11.28 -20.47
C ARG A 400 2.71 -11.26 -20.74
N LEU A 401 2.29 -11.84 -21.85
CA LEU A 401 0.88 -11.90 -22.23
C LEU A 401 0.03 -12.65 -21.21
N PHE A 402 0.57 -13.73 -20.63
CA PHE A 402 -0.07 -14.45 -19.53
C PHE A 402 -0.33 -13.51 -18.34
N HIS A 403 0.70 -12.84 -17.82
CA HIS A 403 0.55 -11.94 -16.66
C HIS A 403 -0.45 -10.81 -16.91
N LEU A 404 -0.48 -10.27 -18.13
CA LEU A 404 -1.40 -9.20 -18.50
C LEU A 404 -2.84 -9.70 -18.75
N SER A 405 -3.03 -11.00 -19.07
CA SER A 405 -4.35 -11.56 -19.43
C SER A 405 -5.07 -12.28 -18.29
N VAL A 406 -4.34 -12.71 -17.25
CA VAL A 406 -4.89 -13.59 -16.20
C VAL A 406 -5.90 -12.92 -15.29
N GLY A 407 -5.85 -11.60 -15.16
CA GLY A 407 -6.78 -10.81 -14.36
C GLY A 407 -6.39 -9.34 -14.26
N PRO A 408 -7.18 -8.54 -13.52
CA PRO A 408 -6.83 -7.16 -13.25
C PRO A 408 -5.50 -7.09 -12.47
N PRO A 409 -4.55 -6.19 -12.85
CA PRO A 409 -3.23 -6.15 -12.25
C PRO A 409 -3.21 -5.77 -10.76
N GLY A 410 -4.29 -5.17 -10.25
CA GLY A 410 -4.46 -4.88 -8.81
C GLY A 410 -4.99 -6.04 -7.98
N ALA A 411 -5.39 -7.17 -8.60
CA ALA A 411 -5.89 -8.36 -7.91
C ALA A 411 -4.77 -9.37 -7.66
N ASP A 412 -4.87 -10.08 -6.53
CA ASP A 412 -3.98 -11.21 -6.27
C ASP A 412 -4.30 -12.37 -7.22
N PHE A 413 -3.26 -13.11 -7.60
CA PHE A 413 -3.37 -14.30 -8.45
C PHE A 413 -2.69 -15.50 -7.77
N ASP A 414 -3.36 -16.66 -7.77
CA ASP A 414 -2.78 -17.89 -7.27
C ASP A 414 -2.21 -18.73 -8.42
N TRP A 415 -0.91 -19.01 -8.35
CA TRP A 415 -0.24 -19.94 -9.26
C TRP A 415 -0.62 -21.36 -8.88
N THR A 416 -1.18 -22.10 -9.85
CA THR A 416 -1.68 -23.45 -9.69
C THR A 416 -1.13 -24.37 -10.79
N ASP A 417 -1.38 -25.67 -10.72
CA ASP A 417 -1.00 -26.64 -11.76
C ASP A 417 -1.61 -26.31 -13.13
N GLN A 418 -2.76 -25.60 -13.17
CA GLN A 418 -3.40 -25.17 -14.41
C GLN A 418 -2.75 -23.95 -15.07
N THR A 419 -1.87 -23.27 -14.35
CA THR A 419 -1.20 -22.03 -14.84
C THR A 419 -0.37 -22.31 -16.09
N ASP A 420 0.29 -23.45 -16.16
CA ASP A 420 1.10 -23.85 -17.33
C ASP A 420 0.26 -23.99 -18.60
N GLU A 421 -0.96 -24.52 -18.52
CA GLU A 421 -1.86 -24.63 -19.67
C GLU A 421 -2.28 -23.25 -20.20
N VAL A 422 -2.48 -22.28 -19.31
CA VAL A 422 -2.83 -20.89 -19.69
C VAL A 422 -1.64 -20.22 -20.38
N ILE A 423 -0.42 -20.41 -19.84
CA ILE A 423 0.81 -19.90 -20.46
C ILE A 423 1.03 -20.51 -21.85
N ASP A 424 0.87 -21.81 -21.99
CA ASP A 424 0.94 -22.50 -23.29
C ASP A 424 -0.18 -22.03 -24.24
N GLY A 425 -1.33 -21.65 -23.72
CA GLY A 425 -2.40 -20.98 -24.47
C GLY A 425 -1.98 -19.63 -25.04
N CYS A 426 -1.22 -18.85 -24.28
CA CYS A 426 -0.65 -17.59 -24.75
C CYS A 426 0.39 -17.82 -25.85
N ARG A 427 1.28 -18.80 -25.70
CA ARG A 427 2.22 -19.19 -26.77
C ARG A 427 1.49 -19.58 -28.04
N ARG A 428 0.51 -20.51 -27.96
CA ARG A 428 -0.28 -20.92 -29.14
C ARG A 428 -0.96 -19.74 -29.83
N PHE A 429 -1.42 -18.74 -29.10
CA PHE A 429 -1.98 -17.52 -29.67
C PHE A 429 -0.92 -16.76 -30.49
N LEU A 430 0.28 -16.54 -29.93
CA LEU A 430 1.36 -15.83 -30.62
C LEU A 430 1.87 -16.62 -31.84
N ASP A 431 2.00 -17.96 -31.75
CA ASP A 431 2.34 -18.81 -32.89
C ASP A 431 1.28 -18.72 -34.01
N LYS A 432 0.00 -18.59 -33.65
CA LYS A 432 -1.10 -18.42 -34.60
C LYS A 432 -1.09 -17.03 -35.23
N LEU A 433 -0.81 -15.99 -34.41
CA LEU A 433 -0.66 -14.61 -34.89
C LEU A 433 0.47 -14.54 -35.93
N TRP A 434 1.65 -15.08 -35.60
CA TRP A 434 2.80 -15.17 -36.51
C TRP A 434 2.43 -15.76 -37.87
N ARG A 435 1.88 -17.00 -37.86
CA ARG A 435 1.52 -17.69 -39.11
C ARG A 435 0.48 -16.93 -39.92
N SER A 436 -0.55 -16.38 -39.28
CA SER A 436 -1.66 -15.75 -39.98
C SER A 436 -1.33 -14.40 -40.61
N LEU A 437 -0.33 -13.69 -40.08
CA LEU A 437 0.05 -12.38 -40.58
C LEU A 437 1.23 -12.43 -41.57
N LEU A 438 1.93 -13.57 -41.65
CA LEU A 438 3.05 -13.82 -42.58
C LEU A 438 2.70 -14.92 -43.61
N ASP A 439 1.40 -15.27 -43.77
CA ASP A 439 0.93 -16.25 -44.74
C ASP A 439 0.75 -15.57 -46.10
N ASP A 440 1.63 -15.86 -47.04
CA ASP A 440 1.64 -15.31 -48.40
C ASP A 440 0.58 -15.96 -49.31
N ASP A 441 -0.09 -17.05 -48.87
CA ASP A 441 -1.05 -17.83 -49.68
C ASP A 441 -2.49 -17.24 -49.66
N VAL A 442 -2.72 -16.11 -48.97
CA VAL A 442 -4.03 -15.48 -48.90
C VAL A 442 -4.33 -14.76 -50.24
N ALA A 443 -5.26 -15.31 -51.00
CA ALA A 443 -5.68 -14.69 -52.26
C ALA A 443 -6.40 -13.37 -51.98
N GLU A 444 -5.76 -12.26 -52.28
CA GLU A 444 -6.27 -10.90 -52.03
C GLU A 444 -7.00 -10.35 -53.25
N ARG A 445 -8.03 -9.54 -53.00
CA ARG A 445 -8.71 -8.74 -54.00
C ARG A 445 -8.48 -7.23 -53.78
N THR A 446 -8.67 -6.50 -54.87
CA THR A 446 -8.64 -5.03 -54.89
C THR A 446 -9.94 -4.48 -55.47
N GLY A 447 -10.19 -3.19 -55.40
CA GLY A 447 -11.35 -2.54 -55.99
C GLY A 447 -12.32 -1.94 -54.96
N ALA A 448 -13.62 -2.02 -55.24
CA ALA A 448 -14.62 -1.46 -54.33
C ALA A 448 -14.77 -2.28 -53.05
N LEU A 449 -15.00 -1.60 -51.94
CA LEU A 449 -15.25 -2.25 -50.63
C LEU A 449 -16.65 -2.89 -50.65
N HIS A 450 -16.74 -4.09 -50.10
CA HIS A 450 -17.98 -4.82 -49.86
C HIS A 450 -18.42 -4.66 -48.38
N ASP A 451 -19.65 -5.07 -48.06
CA ASP A 451 -20.18 -4.98 -46.70
C ASP A 451 -19.29 -5.69 -45.64
N GLN A 452 -18.71 -6.83 -46.00
CA GLN A 452 -17.79 -7.59 -45.12
C GLN A 452 -16.48 -6.83 -44.85
N ASP A 453 -16.01 -5.99 -45.77
CA ASP A 453 -14.83 -5.14 -45.61
C ASP A 453 -15.12 -4.01 -44.62
N LEU A 454 -16.28 -3.38 -44.79
CA LEU A 454 -16.75 -2.34 -43.88
C LEU A 454 -17.02 -2.90 -42.49
N ALA A 455 -17.53 -4.13 -42.40
CA ALA A 455 -17.73 -4.81 -41.10
C ALA A 455 -16.41 -5.03 -40.35
N LEU A 456 -15.35 -5.52 -41.06
CA LEU A 456 -14.04 -5.65 -40.43
C LEU A 456 -13.44 -4.31 -40.03
N ARG A 457 -13.49 -3.28 -40.88
CA ARG A 457 -13.01 -1.94 -40.56
C ARG A 457 -13.71 -1.36 -39.33
N ARG A 458 -15.02 -1.52 -39.20
CA ARG A 458 -15.77 -1.15 -37.99
C ARG A 458 -15.27 -1.91 -36.75
N ALA A 459 -14.98 -3.19 -36.88
CA ALA A 459 -14.42 -3.99 -35.77
C ALA A 459 -13.03 -3.50 -35.38
N VAL A 460 -12.15 -3.19 -36.35
CA VAL A 460 -10.81 -2.61 -36.12
C VAL A 460 -10.93 -1.31 -35.32
N HIS A 461 -11.75 -0.36 -35.78
CA HIS A 461 -11.85 0.94 -35.15
C HIS A 461 -12.50 0.89 -33.75
N ARG A 462 -13.49 0.01 -33.53
CA ARG A 462 -14.03 -0.28 -32.19
C ARG A 462 -12.97 -0.88 -31.27
N THR A 463 -12.13 -1.77 -31.81
CA THR A 463 -11.04 -2.36 -31.03
C THR A 463 -10.00 -1.30 -30.63
N ILE A 464 -9.63 -0.38 -31.52
CA ILE A 464 -8.74 0.74 -31.20
C ILE A 464 -9.33 1.55 -30.03
N GLU A 465 -10.58 1.97 -30.11
CA GLU A 465 -11.25 2.76 -29.06
C GLU A 465 -11.25 2.04 -27.73
N VAL A 466 -11.69 0.77 -27.71
CA VAL A 466 -11.82 0.00 -26.47
C VAL A 466 -10.46 -0.31 -25.88
N VAL A 467 -9.49 -0.79 -26.67
CA VAL A 467 -8.15 -1.13 -26.16
C VAL A 467 -7.44 0.10 -25.62
N SER A 468 -7.50 1.25 -26.31
CA SER A 468 -6.93 2.50 -25.82
C SER A 468 -7.50 2.87 -24.46
N ARG A 469 -8.82 2.86 -24.31
CA ARG A 469 -9.50 3.14 -23.04
C ARG A 469 -9.16 2.14 -21.94
N GLU A 470 -9.07 0.86 -22.26
CA GLU A 470 -8.75 -0.19 -21.27
C GLU A 470 -7.28 -0.12 -20.81
N LEU A 471 -6.35 0.25 -21.69
CA LEU A 471 -4.94 0.50 -21.31
C LEU A 471 -4.83 1.71 -20.38
N GLU A 472 -5.52 2.82 -20.64
CA GLU A 472 -5.56 3.99 -19.76
C GLU A 472 -6.09 3.64 -18.35
N ARG A 473 -7.00 2.65 -18.26
CA ARG A 473 -7.60 2.19 -17.00
C ARG A 473 -6.85 1.05 -16.33
N TRP A 474 -5.74 0.60 -16.90
CA TRP A 474 -4.99 -0.56 -16.43
C TRP A 474 -5.78 -1.87 -16.45
N SER A 475 -6.76 -1.99 -17.36
CA SER A 475 -7.56 -3.19 -17.59
C SER A 475 -6.92 -4.06 -18.68
N PHE A 476 -5.67 -4.44 -18.51
CA PHE A 476 -4.89 -5.15 -19.53
C PHE A 476 -5.52 -6.47 -19.96
N ASN A 477 -6.11 -7.21 -19.05
CA ASN A 477 -6.81 -8.47 -19.34
C ASN A 477 -7.97 -8.26 -20.34
N THR A 478 -8.71 -7.18 -20.23
CA THR A 478 -9.78 -6.79 -21.17
C THR A 478 -9.19 -6.37 -22.51
N ALA A 479 -8.12 -5.57 -22.52
CA ALA A 479 -7.43 -5.17 -23.75
C ALA A 479 -6.92 -6.40 -24.54
N VAL A 480 -6.27 -7.37 -23.86
CA VAL A 480 -5.84 -8.63 -24.49
C VAL A 480 -7.01 -9.41 -25.06
N ALA A 481 -8.16 -9.47 -24.37
CA ALA A 481 -9.35 -10.16 -24.87
C ALA A 481 -9.84 -9.56 -26.19
N HIS A 482 -9.95 -8.23 -26.28
CA HIS A 482 -10.36 -7.54 -27.51
C HIS A 482 -9.35 -7.71 -28.66
N CYS A 483 -8.05 -7.70 -28.39
CA CYS A 483 -7.05 -8.02 -29.40
C CYS A 483 -7.22 -9.45 -29.94
N ARG A 484 -7.51 -10.42 -29.06
CA ARG A 484 -7.80 -11.81 -29.49
C ARG A 484 -9.09 -11.93 -30.30
N GLU A 485 -10.11 -11.19 -29.94
CA GLU A 485 -11.38 -11.10 -30.70
C GLU A 485 -11.13 -10.54 -32.10
N LEU A 486 -10.40 -9.41 -32.24
CA LEU A 486 -10.02 -8.85 -33.51
C LEU A 486 -9.21 -9.83 -34.36
N HIS A 487 -8.23 -10.54 -33.76
CA HIS A 487 -7.48 -11.57 -34.47
C HIS A 487 -8.39 -12.68 -35.00
N ASN A 488 -9.37 -13.13 -34.23
CA ASN A 488 -10.33 -14.15 -34.68
C ASN A 488 -11.23 -13.64 -35.82
N GLU A 489 -11.58 -12.36 -35.81
CA GLU A 489 -12.32 -11.74 -36.92
C GLU A 489 -11.46 -11.65 -38.19
N LEU A 490 -10.21 -11.25 -38.05
CA LEU A 490 -9.23 -11.20 -39.14
C LEU A 490 -9.05 -12.59 -39.79
N LEU A 491 -8.95 -13.65 -38.98
CA LEU A 491 -8.85 -15.03 -39.48
C LEU A 491 -10.09 -15.52 -40.22
N ARG A 492 -11.27 -15.07 -39.79
CA ARG A 492 -12.53 -15.36 -40.52
C ARG A 492 -12.58 -14.59 -41.83
N TYR A 493 -12.17 -13.36 -41.79
CA TYR A 493 -12.12 -12.48 -42.94
C TYR A 493 -11.10 -12.93 -44.01
N ALA A 494 -9.94 -13.48 -43.61
CA ALA A 494 -8.98 -14.07 -44.55
C ALA A 494 -9.55 -15.24 -45.39
N ARG A 495 -10.68 -15.82 -44.97
CA ARG A 495 -11.34 -16.97 -45.64
C ARG A 495 -12.65 -16.62 -46.30
N VAL A 496 -12.96 -15.35 -46.47
CA VAL A 496 -14.22 -14.93 -47.14
C VAL A 496 -14.23 -15.34 -48.61
N GLU A 497 -15.42 -15.60 -49.14
CA GLU A 497 -15.57 -15.93 -50.53
C GLU A 497 -15.07 -14.77 -51.42
N GLY A 498 -14.25 -15.08 -52.39
CA GLY A 498 -13.58 -14.10 -53.25
C GLY A 498 -12.32 -13.45 -52.68
N GLY A 499 -11.91 -13.85 -51.52
CA GLY A 499 -10.70 -13.34 -50.82
C GLY A 499 -10.89 -12.01 -50.08
N PRO A 500 -10.05 -11.69 -49.09
CA PRO A 500 -10.06 -10.44 -48.37
C PRO A 500 -9.63 -9.27 -49.29
N HIS A 501 -10.09 -8.07 -48.98
CA HIS A 501 -9.61 -6.85 -49.64
C HIS A 501 -8.21 -6.49 -49.08
N ALA A 502 -7.20 -6.37 -49.93
CA ALA A 502 -5.79 -6.18 -49.56
C ALA A 502 -5.57 -5.06 -48.53
N LEU A 503 -6.09 -3.86 -48.81
CA LEU A 503 -5.92 -2.72 -47.88
C LEU A 503 -6.63 -2.89 -46.54
N VAL A 504 -7.78 -3.56 -46.52
CA VAL A 504 -8.54 -3.78 -45.28
C VAL A 504 -7.89 -4.85 -44.42
N PHE A 505 -7.33 -5.89 -45.06
CA PHE A 505 -6.57 -6.91 -44.36
C PHE A 505 -5.27 -6.32 -43.75
N ALA A 506 -4.55 -5.51 -44.54
CA ALA A 506 -3.35 -4.83 -44.08
C ALA A 506 -3.66 -3.88 -42.92
N GLU A 507 -4.68 -3.02 -43.03
CA GLU A 507 -5.12 -2.13 -41.94
C GLU A 507 -5.39 -2.90 -40.63
N ALA A 508 -6.15 -4.00 -40.72
CA ALA A 508 -6.49 -4.80 -39.55
C ALA A 508 -5.27 -5.51 -38.92
N ALA A 509 -4.37 -6.02 -39.75
CA ALA A 509 -3.13 -6.67 -39.30
C ALA A 509 -2.21 -5.66 -38.60
N ASP A 510 -1.99 -4.51 -39.21
CA ASP A 510 -1.09 -3.48 -38.69
C ASP A 510 -1.62 -2.86 -37.39
N VAL A 511 -2.91 -2.57 -37.33
CA VAL A 511 -3.56 -2.12 -36.08
C VAL A 511 -3.44 -3.17 -34.98
N LEU A 512 -3.66 -4.44 -35.28
CA LEU A 512 -3.52 -5.51 -34.29
C LEU A 512 -2.10 -5.61 -33.73
N LEU A 513 -1.08 -5.46 -34.58
CA LEU A 513 0.33 -5.42 -34.15
C LEU A 513 0.62 -4.22 -33.25
N LEU A 514 0.16 -3.03 -33.63
CA LEU A 514 0.33 -1.80 -32.85
C LEU A 514 -0.35 -1.92 -31.46
N LEU A 515 -1.56 -2.46 -31.41
CA LEU A 515 -2.29 -2.63 -30.15
C LEU A 515 -1.64 -3.68 -29.23
N LEU A 516 -1.03 -4.72 -29.80
CA LEU A 516 -0.34 -5.77 -29.05
C LEU A 516 1.11 -5.39 -28.68
N ALA A 517 1.73 -4.44 -29.36
CA ALA A 517 3.14 -4.08 -29.19
C ALA A 517 3.57 -3.80 -27.72
N PRO A 518 2.80 -3.05 -26.91
CA PRO A 518 3.16 -2.85 -25.51
C PRO A 518 3.15 -4.14 -24.67
N MET A 519 2.37 -5.13 -25.07
CA MET A 519 2.13 -6.37 -24.32
C MET A 519 3.05 -7.51 -24.78
N THR A 520 3.32 -7.61 -26.08
CA THR A 520 4.14 -8.65 -26.74
C THR A 520 5.17 -8.04 -27.67
N PRO A 521 6.15 -7.27 -27.14
CA PRO A 521 6.99 -6.36 -27.91
C PRO A 521 7.89 -7.06 -28.96
N HIS A 522 8.34 -8.27 -28.69
CA HIS A 522 9.31 -8.93 -29.57
C HIS A 522 8.64 -9.55 -30.79
N VAL A 523 7.59 -10.36 -30.59
CA VAL A 523 6.93 -11.05 -31.71
C VAL A 523 6.20 -10.05 -32.63
N THR A 524 5.65 -8.99 -32.07
CA THR A 524 4.97 -7.96 -32.88
C THR A 524 5.95 -7.14 -33.70
N ALA A 525 7.12 -6.77 -33.13
CA ALA A 525 8.17 -6.07 -33.84
C ALA A 525 8.74 -6.93 -34.99
N GLU A 526 8.98 -8.21 -34.75
CA GLU A 526 9.49 -9.13 -35.77
C GLU A 526 8.49 -9.31 -36.93
N ILE A 527 7.19 -9.47 -36.62
CA ILE A 527 6.16 -9.53 -37.67
C ILE A 527 6.09 -8.21 -38.45
N TRP A 528 6.21 -7.07 -37.74
CA TRP A 528 6.20 -5.75 -38.38
C TRP A 528 7.36 -5.58 -39.35
N GLU A 529 8.59 -5.93 -38.97
CA GLU A 529 9.77 -5.85 -39.81
C GLU A 529 9.62 -6.69 -41.09
N HIS A 530 9.03 -7.90 -40.98
CA HIS A 530 8.73 -8.72 -42.15
C HIS A 530 7.70 -8.10 -43.09
N ARG A 531 6.68 -7.42 -42.55
CA ARG A 531 5.62 -6.81 -43.34
C ARG A 531 6.00 -5.43 -43.88
N HIS A 532 6.84 -4.70 -43.17
CA HIS A 532 7.21 -3.32 -43.38
C HIS A 532 8.73 -3.10 -43.28
N PRO A 533 9.54 -3.72 -44.13
CA PRO A 533 11.00 -3.69 -44.02
C PRO A 533 11.61 -2.28 -44.13
N ASP A 534 10.89 -1.33 -44.74
CA ASP A 534 11.34 0.05 -44.98
C ASP A 534 10.66 1.09 -44.04
N ASP A 535 9.67 0.71 -43.20
CA ASP A 535 8.85 1.67 -42.44
C ASP A 535 9.39 1.97 -41.04
N GLY A 536 10.55 1.38 -40.67
CA GLY A 536 11.17 1.57 -39.35
C GLY A 536 10.54 0.73 -38.24
N ASP A 537 10.98 1.00 -37.01
CA ASP A 537 10.62 0.22 -35.84
C ASP A 537 9.12 0.37 -35.47
N LEU A 538 8.45 -0.74 -35.18
CA LEU A 538 7.07 -0.78 -34.69
C LEU A 538 6.86 0.11 -33.47
N HIS A 539 7.80 0.11 -32.52
CA HIS A 539 7.70 0.87 -31.28
C HIS A 539 7.88 2.38 -31.47
N ALA A 540 8.35 2.82 -32.63
CA ALA A 540 8.42 4.22 -33.02
C ALA A 540 7.17 4.69 -33.78
N GLN A 541 6.27 3.78 -34.16
CA GLN A 541 5.03 4.14 -34.86
C GLN A 541 4.05 4.85 -33.91
N PRO A 542 3.22 5.77 -34.44
CA PRO A 542 2.18 6.42 -33.66
C PRO A 542 1.11 5.41 -33.22
N TRP A 543 0.56 5.64 -32.03
CA TRP A 543 -0.59 4.86 -31.57
C TRP A 543 -1.78 5.05 -32.50
N PRO A 544 -2.52 3.98 -32.87
CA PRO A 544 -3.62 4.08 -33.82
C PRO A 544 -4.80 4.89 -33.23
N ILE A 545 -5.40 5.72 -34.07
CA ILE A 545 -6.56 6.55 -33.72
C ILE A 545 -7.80 5.99 -34.42
N HIS A 546 -8.87 5.78 -33.68
CA HIS A 546 -10.14 5.32 -34.28
C HIS A 546 -10.84 6.41 -35.07
N ASP A 547 -11.53 6.01 -36.14
CA ASP A 547 -12.46 6.87 -36.90
C ASP A 547 -13.84 6.84 -36.21
N PRO A 548 -14.35 7.98 -35.70
CA PRO A 548 -15.63 8.03 -35.00
C PRO A 548 -16.83 7.58 -35.87
N GLU A 549 -16.76 7.76 -37.19
CA GLU A 549 -17.83 7.33 -38.07
C GLU A 549 -17.88 5.81 -38.22
N LEU A 550 -16.74 5.12 -38.15
CA LEU A 550 -16.67 3.66 -38.18
C LEU A 550 -17.04 3.02 -36.84
N VAL A 551 -16.86 3.73 -35.72
CA VAL A 551 -17.24 3.27 -34.39
C VAL A 551 -18.72 3.44 -34.10
N ARG A 552 -19.37 4.38 -34.83
CA ARG A 552 -20.78 4.67 -34.64
C ARG A 552 -21.63 3.43 -34.93
N GLU A 553 -22.38 3.00 -33.93
CA GLU A 553 -23.34 1.91 -34.10
C GLU A 553 -24.58 2.41 -34.85
N ASP A 554 -24.88 1.77 -35.98
CA ASP A 554 -26.12 2.06 -36.71
C ASP A 554 -27.35 1.51 -35.98
N THR A 555 -27.15 0.43 -35.20
CA THR A 555 -28.19 -0.19 -34.38
C THR A 555 -27.62 -0.71 -33.05
N VAL A 556 -28.45 -0.71 -32.01
CA VAL A 556 -28.18 -1.30 -30.70
C VAL A 556 -29.27 -2.32 -30.35
N ILE A 557 -28.93 -3.33 -29.56
CA ILE A 557 -29.91 -4.31 -29.09
C ILE A 557 -30.68 -3.76 -27.89
N MET A 558 -31.95 -3.45 -28.13
CA MET A 558 -32.89 -3.14 -27.06
C MET A 558 -33.49 -4.41 -26.47
N VAL A 559 -33.33 -4.58 -25.17
CA VAL A 559 -33.86 -5.70 -24.40
C VAL A 559 -35.29 -5.39 -23.97
N VAL A 560 -36.23 -6.30 -24.21
CA VAL A 560 -37.58 -6.19 -23.72
C VAL A 560 -37.84 -7.22 -22.61
N GLN A 561 -38.29 -6.70 -21.47
CA GLN A 561 -38.64 -7.51 -20.29
C GLN A 561 -40.14 -7.39 -20.03
N VAL A 562 -40.70 -8.47 -19.46
CA VAL A 562 -42.02 -8.46 -18.83
C VAL A 562 -41.83 -8.91 -17.40
N ASP A 563 -42.24 -8.08 -16.43
CA ASP A 563 -42.04 -8.29 -14.99
C ASP A 563 -40.59 -8.62 -14.62
N GLY A 564 -39.62 -7.89 -15.20
CA GLY A 564 -38.20 -8.05 -14.97
C GLY A 564 -37.54 -9.29 -15.63
N LYS A 565 -38.27 -10.09 -16.40
CA LYS A 565 -37.74 -11.25 -17.13
C LYS A 565 -37.59 -10.96 -18.61
N LEU A 566 -36.43 -11.24 -19.19
CA LEU A 566 -36.15 -11.11 -20.61
C LEU A 566 -37.19 -11.89 -21.44
N ARG A 567 -37.80 -11.23 -22.44
CA ARG A 567 -38.81 -11.82 -23.31
C ARG A 567 -38.49 -11.66 -24.78
N ASP A 568 -37.93 -10.50 -25.16
CA ASP A 568 -37.61 -10.23 -26.55
C ASP A 568 -36.38 -9.31 -26.69
N ARG A 569 -35.87 -9.18 -27.95
CA ARG A 569 -34.74 -8.30 -28.29
C ARG A 569 -35.03 -7.67 -29.67
N PHE A 570 -34.79 -6.39 -29.77
CA PHE A 570 -34.93 -5.64 -31.03
C PHE A 570 -33.64 -4.91 -31.37
N GLU A 571 -33.25 -4.92 -32.61
CA GLU A 571 -32.24 -3.99 -33.12
C GLU A 571 -32.93 -2.65 -33.39
N VAL A 572 -32.48 -1.61 -32.72
CA VAL A 572 -33.05 -0.25 -32.81
C VAL A 572 -31.95 0.78 -33.03
N SER A 573 -32.28 1.93 -33.59
CA SER A 573 -31.35 3.06 -33.67
C SER A 573 -30.85 3.46 -32.25
N PRO A 574 -29.57 3.83 -32.08
CA PRO A 574 -29.07 4.42 -30.81
C PRO A 574 -29.84 5.69 -30.41
N GLN A 575 -30.49 6.36 -31.37
CA GLN A 575 -31.31 7.56 -31.15
C GLN A 575 -32.81 7.25 -31.02
N VAL A 576 -33.20 5.97 -30.90
CA VAL A 576 -34.61 5.60 -30.68
C VAL A 576 -35.20 6.37 -29.51
N THR A 577 -36.33 7.02 -29.73
CA THR A 577 -37.02 7.75 -28.67
C THR A 577 -37.70 6.80 -27.66
N ALA A 578 -38.06 7.32 -26.51
CA ALA A 578 -38.75 6.51 -25.51
C ALA A 578 -40.11 6.01 -26.03
N ASP A 579 -40.82 6.83 -26.77
CA ASP A 579 -42.13 6.48 -27.34
C ASP A 579 -42.02 5.40 -28.44
N GLU A 580 -41.01 5.50 -29.30
CA GLU A 580 -40.72 4.48 -30.32
C GLU A 580 -40.30 3.16 -29.70
N ALA A 581 -39.43 3.20 -28.69
CA ALA A 581 -38.97 2.02 -27.95
C ALA A 581 -40.13 1.31 -27.26
N GLU A 582 -41.01 2.07 -26.60
CA GLU A 582 -42.23 1.57 -25.98
C GLU A 582 -43.17 0.92 -27.01
N ALA A 583 -43.40 1.60 -28.13
CA ALA A 583 -44.26 1.09 -29.19
C ALA A 583 -43.73 -0.23 -29.79
N LEU A 584 -42.42 -0.33 -30.06
CA LEU A 584 -41.79 -1.55 -30.52
C LEU A 584 -41.92 -2.70 -29.50
N ALA A 585 -41.68 -2.41 -28.21
CA ALA A 585 -41.79 -3.41 -27.16
C ALA A 585 -43.22 -3.95 -26.98
N LEU A 586 -44.21 -3.06 -27.02
CA LEU A 586 -45.63 -3.43 -26.92
C LEU A 586 -46.17 -4.13 -28.17
N ALA A 587 -45.56 -3.93 -29.33
CA ALA A 587 -45.89 -4.64 -30.59
C ALA A 587 -45.28 -6.06 -30.66
N SER A 588 -44.37 -6.42 -29.73
CA SER A 588 -43.75 -7.77 -29.68
C SER A 588 -44.81 -8.86 -29.51
N PRO A 589 -44.87 -9.89 -30.38
CA PRO A 589 -45.80 -11.01 -30.26
C PRO A 589 -45.69 -11.71 -28.88
N ARG A 590 -44.47 -11.82 -28.34
CA ARG A 590 -44.20 -12.45 -27.02
C ARG A 590 -44.71 -11.61 -25.87
N VAL A 591 -44.67 -10.28 -25.99
CA VAL A 591 -45.20 -9.36 -24.99
C VAL A 591 -46.73 -9.37 -25.02
N LEU A 592 -47.33 -9.32 -26.22
CA LEU A 592 -48.78 -9.38 -26.42
C LEU A 592 -49.39 -10.67 -25.88
N GLU A 593 -48.73 -11.82 -26.13
CA GLU A 593 -49.16 -13.12 -25.61
C GLU A 593 -49.17 -13.12 -24.06
N LEU A 594 -48.14 -12.56 -23.43
CA LEU A 594 -48.03 -12.51 -21.97
C LEU A 594 -49.00 -11.55 -21.30
N LEU A 595 -49.36 -10.46 -21.99
CA LEU A 595 -50.39 -9.50 -21.52
C LEU A 595 -51.82 -10.02 -21.70
N GLY A 596 -52.02 -11.07 -22.52
CA GLY A 596 -53.34 -11.68 -22.74
C GLY A 596 -54.42 -10.71 -23.20
N GLY A 597 -54.06 -9.61 -23.88
CA GLY A 597 -54.95 -8.55 -24.33
C GLY A 597 -55.25 -7.47 -23.28
N ALA A 598 -54.64 -7.55 -22.10
CA ALA A 598 -54.75 -6.50 -21.08
C ALA A 598 -53.75 -5.35 -21.35
N ALA A 599 -54.13 -4.14 -20.97
CA ALA A 599 -53.17 -3.02 -20.99
C ALA A 599 -52.13 -3.19 -19.86
N PRO A 600 -50.86 -2.86 -20.13
CA PRO A 600 -49.83 -2.93 -19.06
C PRO A 600 -50.13 -1.92 -17.96
N ARG A 601 -49.84 -2.29 -16.70
CA ARG A 601 -49.99 -1.39 -15.55
C ARG A 601 -48.97 -0.25 -15.59
N ARG A 602 -47.78 -0.50 -16.13
CA ARG A 602 -46.69 0.47 -16.26
C ARG A 602 -45.68 -0.03 -17.29
N VAL A 603 -45.11 0.90 -18.05
CA VAL A 603 -43.93 0.63 -18.89
C VAL A 603 -42.78 1.51 -18.44
N VAL A 604 -41.61 0.91 -18.22
CA VAL A 604 -40.38 1.60 -17.85
C VAL A 604 -39.44 1.51 -19.05
N VAL A 605 -39.19 2.65 -19.68
CA VAL A 605 -38.35 2.76 -20.87
C VAL A 605 -37.02 3.40 -20.50
N ARG A 606 -35.92 2.79 -20.94
CA ARG A 606 -34.55 3.31 -20.87
C ARG A 606 -33.90 3.15 -22.25
N PRO A 607 -34.24 4.05 -23.22
CA PRO A 607 -33.69 3.95 -24.54
C PRO A 607 -32.18 4.18 -24.53
N PRO A 608 -31.43 3.58 -25.45
CA PRO A 608 -31.89 2.59 -26.45
C PRO A 608 -31.84 1.14 -25.94
N THR A 609 -31.56 0.89 -24.65
CA THR A 609 -31.10 -0.42 -24.12
C THR A 609 -32.17 -1.30 -23.52
N LEU A 610 -33.24 -0.74 -22.92
CA LEU A 610 -34.18 -1.53 -22.12
C LEU A 610 -35.61 -0.97 -22.16
N VAL A 611 -36.59 -1.85 -22.37
CA VAL A 611 -37.99 -1.62 -22.03
C VAL A 611 -38.47 -2.72 -21.09
N ASN A 612 -39.01 -2.36 -19.92
CA ASN A 612 -39.63 -3.30 -19.00
C ASN A 612 -41.12 -3.02 -18.88
N VAL A 613 -41.93 -3.97 -19.33
CA VAL A 613 -43.40 -3.94 -19.30
C VAL A 613 -43.84 -4.62 -17.98
N VAL A 614 -44.64 -3.94 -17.19
CA VAL A 614 -45.21 -4.49 -15.95
C VAL A 614 -46.66 -4.86 -16.22
N SER A 615 -47.00 -6.14 -16.10
CA SER A 615 -48.32 -6.71 -16.37
C SER A 615 -49.38 -6.35 -15.31
#